data_33cec0a90f28f893424b536266c0afb1
#
_entry.id   33cec0a90f28f893424b536266c0afb1
#
_cell.length_a   1.000
_cell.length_b   1.000
_cell.length_c   1.000
_cell.angle_alpha   90.00
_cell.angle_beta   90.00
_cell.angle_gamma   90.00
#
_symmetry.space_group_name_H-M   'P 1'
#
loop_
_entity.id
_entity.type
_entity.pdbx_description
1 polymer ?
#
loop_
_entity_poly.entity_id
_entity_poly.type
_entity_poly.pdbx_seq_one_letter_code
_entity_poly.pdbx_strand_id
1 'polypeptide(L)'
;MRGRFITFEGIEGSGKSTQIVLLQKYLQSRGMRVVLTREPGGTAIGDQVRKILLDPANTALDPKAELLLYAASRSQHLREVIVPALEGGMAVLCDRFSDATLAYQGYGRGLDIEMIHALDRLVTTGMRPDLTILFDIDAAAGLARAHGRNTDRGLEAEARFENEEIAFHERVRQGYLTLGRQEPDRIKVVDASPSPEDVQRKVRMIVDMLQIGT
;
A
#
# COMPACT_ATOMS: atom_id res chain seq x y z
N MET A 1 -24.59 3.79 -6.45
CA MET A 1 -23.36 3.41 -7.19
C MET A 1 -22.35 2.81 -6.21
N ARG A 2 -21.56 1.80 -6.62
CA ARG A 2 -20.47 1.26 -5.81
C ARG A 2 -19.41 2.34 -5.59
N GLY A 3 -18.83 2.39 -4.39
CA GLY A 3 -17.67 3.25 -4.09
C GLY A 3 -16.44 2.94 -4.95
N ARG A 4 -15.42 3.79 -4.85
CA ARG A 4 -14.14 3.62 -5.56
C ARG A 4 -13.06 3.14 -4.61
N PHE A 5 -12.28 2.16 -5.05
CA PHE A 5 -11.15 1.60 -4.30
C PHE A 5 -9.83 2.09 -4.88
N ILE A 6 -9.09 2.90 -4.11
CA ILE A 6 -7.81 3.48 -4.51
C ILE A 6 -6.74 3.03 -3.53
N THR A 7 -5.64 2.48 -4.04
CA THR A 7 -4.50 2.06 -3.24
C THR A 7 -3.28 2.94 -3.47
N PHE A 8 -2.43 3.03 -2.45
CA PHE A 8 -1.21 3.82 -2.42
C PHE A 8 -0.05 2.88 -2.20
N GLU A 9 0.85 2.79 -3.17
CA GLU A 9 1.94 1.84 -3.19
C GLU A 9 3.30 2.53 -3.36
N GLY A 10 4.37 1.82 -3.06
CA GLY A 10 5.74 2.29 -3.12
C GLY A 10 6.54 1.88 -1.89
N ILE A 11 7.86 2.01 -1.96
CA ILE A 11 8.77 1.65 -0.86
C ILE A 11 8.59 2.54 0.37
N GLU A 12 9.31 2.25 1.46
CA GLU A 12 9.36 3.06 2.67
C GLU A 12 9.83 4.48 2.34
N GLY A 13 9.31 5.48 3.08
CA GLY A 13 9.69 6.89 2.88
C GLY A 13 9.22 7.55 1.58
N SER A 14 8.47 6.84 0.70
CA SER A 14 7.97 7.41 -0.56
C SER A 14 6.87 8.47 -0.41
N GLY A 15 6.42 8.78 0.81
CA GLY A 15 5.45 9.85 1.07
C GLY A 15 3.98 9.43 1.01
N LYS A 16 3.66 8.14 0.85
CA LYS A 16 2.28 7.60 0.81
C LYS A 16 1.37 8.18 1.87
N SER A 17 1.76 8.08 3.15
CA SER A 17 0.94 8.49 4.29
C SER A 17 0.62 10.00 4.27
N THR A 18 1.49 10.83 3.72
CA THR A 18 1.23 12.26 3.51
C THR A 18 0.20 12.46 2.40
N GLN A 19 0.40 11.80 1.27
CA GLN A 19 -0.42 11.97 0.09
C GLN A 19 -1.85 11.42 0.27
N ILE A 20 -1.99 10.32 0.99
CA ILE A 20 -3.31 9.72 1.26
C ILE A 20 -4.18 10.64 2.12
N VAL A 21 -3.59 11.30 3.14
CA VAL A 21 -4.30 12.27 4.00
C VAL A 21 -4.68 13.54 3.20
N LEU A 22 -3.78 14.01 2.33
CA LEU A 22 -4.08 15.16 1.47
C LEU A 22 -5.19 14.84 0.46
N LEU A 23 -5.19 13.64 -0.13
CA LEU A 23 -6.25 13.21 -1.03
C LEU A 23 -7.58 13.02 -0.29
N GLN A 24 -7.57 12.44 0.92
CA GLN A 24 -8.76 12.33 1.75
C GLN A 24 -9.45 13.69 1.94
N LYS A 25 -8.68 14.71 2.37
CA LYS A 25 -9.20 16.07 2.54
C LYS A 25 -9.75 16.64 1.25
N TYR A 26 -9.07 16.41 0.13
CA TYR A 26 -9.53 16.87 -1.19
C TYR A 26 -10.86 16.24 -1.58
N LEU A 27 -11.02 14.93 -1.46
CA LEU A 27 -12.26 14.24 -1.80
C LEU A 27 -13.41 14.62 -0.86
N GLN A 28 -13.14 14.79 0.44
CA GLN A 28 -14.12 15.26 1.42
C GLN A 28 -14.59 16.68 1.13
N SER A 29 -13.70 17.59 0.68
CA SER A 29 -14.09 18.95 0.27
C SER A 29 -15.01 18.99 -0.95
N ARG A 30 -15.05 17.87 -1.71
CA ARG A 30 -15.97 17.66 -2.84
C ARG A 30 -17.26 16.91 -2.44
N GLY A 31 -17.53 16.77 -1.14
CA GLY A 31 -18.73 16.12 -0.63
C GLY A 31 -18.70 14.60 -0.62
N MET A 32 -17.54 13.98 -0.87
CA MET A 32 -17.42 12.53 -0.90
C MET A 32 -17.24 11.96 0.50
N ARG A 33 -17.88 10.81 0.78
CA ARG A 33 -17.58 10.00 1.97
C ARG A 33 -16.35 9.15 1.69
N VAL A 34 -15.36 9.23 2.58
CA VAL A 34 -14.05 8.58 2.41
C VAL A 34 -13.71 7.74 3.63
N VAL A 35 -13.34 6.50 3.40
CA VAL A 35 -12.70 5.61 4.38
C VAL A 35 -11.21 5.60 4.11
N LEU A 36 -10.41 5.93 5.12
CA LEU A 36 -8.96 5.81 5.11
C LEU A 36 -8.56 4.57 5.89
N THR A 37 -7.78 3.69 5.26
CA THR A 37 -7.34 2.44 5.87
C THR A 37 -5.94 2.04 5.40
N ARG A 38 -5.41 0.89 5.88
CA ARG A 38 -4.05 0.44 5.58
C ARG A 38 -3.90 -1.07 5.68
N GLU A 39 -2.92 -1.63 4.99
CA GLU A 39 -2.46 -3.02 5.17
C GLU A 39 -0.94 -3.08 5.47
N PRO A 40 -0.52 -4.05 6.30
CA PRO A 40 -1.37 -4.92 7.13
C PRO A 40 -2.04 -4.11 8.24
N GLY A 41 -3.25 -4.54 8.65
CA GLY A 41 -4.02 -3.89 9.71
C GLY A 41 -5.41 -3.45 9.26
N GLY A 42 -5.89 -2.35 9.85
CA GLY A 42 -7.21 -1.78 9.56
C GLY A 42 -8.39 -2.48 10.24
N THR A 43 -8.14 -3.54 11.00
CA THR A 43 -9.12 -4.24 11.84
C THR A 43 -8.45 -4.68 13.14
N ALA A 44 -9.22 -5.00 14.18
CA ALA A 44 -8.65 -5.43 15.46
C ALA A 44 -7.75 -6.68 15.32
N ILE A 45 -8.14 -7.65 14.50
CA ILE A 45 -7.35 -8.84 14.20
C ILE A 45 -6.16 -8.48 13.30
N GLY A 46 -6.39 -7.70 12.24
CA GLY A 46 -5.34 -7.25 11.33
C GLY A 46 -4.24 -6.46 12.03
N ASP A 47 -4.58 -5.63 13.01
CA ASP A 47 -3.60 -4.87 13.79
C ASP A 47 -2.76 -5.75 14.74
N GLN A 48 -3.29 -6.90 15.20
CA GLN A 48 -2.51 -7.90 15.93
C GLN A 48 -1.50 -8.59 14.97
N VAL A 49 -1.95 -8.97 13.78
CA VAL A 49 -1.08 -9.53 12.73
C VAL A 49 0.00 -8.53 12.33
N ARG A 50 -0.34 -7.24 12.19
CA ARG A 50 0.61 -6.16 11.91
C ARG A 50 1.76 -6.12 12.91
N LYS A 51 1.47 -6.24 14.21
CA LYS A 51 2.50 -6.27 15.26
C LYS A 51 3.50 -7.40 15.03
N ILE A 52 3.04 -8.59 14.65
CA ILE A 52 3.93 -9.72 14.34
C ILE A 52 4.77 -9.42 13.09
N LEU A 53 4.13 -8.92 12.03
CA LEU A 53 4.77 -8.68 10.74
C LEU A 53 5.83 -7.59 10.76
N LEU A 54 5.65 -6.54 11.59
CA LEU A 54 6.50 -5.36 11.59
C LEU A 54 7.48 -5.30 12.75
N ASP A 55 7.36 -6.19 13.75
CA ASP A 55 8.28 -6.25 14.89
C ASP A 55 9.69 -6.64 14.43
N PRO A 56 10.69 -5.77 14.62
CA PRO A 56 12.08 -6.04 14.23
C PRO A 56 12.71 -7.20 15.03
N ALA A 57 12.13 -7.63 16.16
CA ALA A 57 12.59 -8.81 16.90
C ALA A 57 12.27 -10.12 16.17
N ASN A 58 11.31 -10.14 15.24
CA ASN A 58 10.89 -11.32 14.48
C ASN A 58 11.82 -11.60 13.27
N THR A 59 13.12 -11.67 13.51
CA THR A 59 14.13 -11.89 12.46
C THR A 59 14.05 -13.27 11.81
N ALA A 60 13.52 -14.28 12.51
CA ALA A 60 13.39 -15.65 12.04
C ALA A 60 12.04 -15.94 11.35
N LEU A 61 11.24 -14.91 11.05
CA LEU A 61 9.95 -15.10 10.38
C LEU A 61 10.17 -15.65 8.96
N ASP A 62 9.70 -16.88 8.74
CA ASP A 62 9.79 -17.53 7.43
C ASP A 62 9.03 -16.76 6.35
N PRO A 63 9.58 -16.58 5.13
CA PRO A 63 8.93 -15.83 4.06
C PRO A 63 7.54 -16.32 3.68
N LYS A 64 7.26 -17.62 3.75
CA LYS A 64 5.90 -18.15 3.48
C LYS A 64 4.96 -17.86 4.64
N ALA A 65 5.44 -17.94 5.89
CA ALA A 65 4.66 -17.54 7.06
C ALA A 65 4.31 -16.03 7.00
N GLU A 66 5.28 -15.18 6.61
CA GLU A 66 5.09 -13.76 6.36
C GLU A 66 3.97 -13.55 5.33
N LEU A 67 4.04 -14.22 4.17
CA LEU A 67 3.02 -14.14 3.11
C LEU A 67 1.62 -14.55 3.60
N LEU A 68 1.52 -15.66 4.35
CA LEU A 68 0.25 -16.14 4.89
C LEU A 68 -0.36 -15.19 5.92
N LEU A 69 0.46 -14.54 6.74
CA LEU A 69 0.01 -13.52 7.68
C LEU A 69 -0.54 -12.28 6.96
N TYR A 70 0.12 -11.82 5.87
CA TYR A 70 -0.43 -10.74 5.03
C TYR A 70 -1.77 -11.13 4.43
N ALA A 71 -1.90 -12.36 3.90
CA ALA A 71 -3.13 -12.86 3.32
C ALA A 71 -4.26 -12.95 4.35
N ALA A 72 -3.98 -13.44 5.56
CA ALA A 72 -4.95 -13.52 6.65
C ALA A 72 -5.46 -12.13 7.09
N SER A 73 -4.53 -11.16 7.27
CA SER A 73 -4.86 -9.77 7.58
C SER A 73 -5.75 -9.16 6.51
N ARG A 74 -5.41 -9.35 5.22
CA ARG A 74 -6.18 -8.84 4.06
C ARG A 74 -7.58 -9.43 4.00
N SER A 75 -7.72 -10.74 4.21
CA SER A 75 -9.03 -11.40 4.23
C SER A 75 -9.98 -10.76 5.24
N GLN A 76 -9.50 -10.52 6.46
CA GLN A 76 -10.27 -9.87 7.52
C GLN A 76 -10.60 -8.42 7.17
N HIS A 77 -9.62 -7.69 6.62
CA HIS A 77 -9.76 -6.29 6.24
C HIS A 77 -10.78 -6.07 5.12
N LEU A 78 -10.75 -6.92 4.10
CA LEU A 78 -11.75 -6.90 3.02
C LEU A 78 -13.17 -7.06 3.58
N ARG A 79 -13.37 -8.06 4.43
CA ARG A 79 -14.70 -8.40 4.97
C ARG A 79 -15.25 -7.31 5.89
N GLU A 80 -14.42 -6.75 6.77
CA GLU A 80 -14.90 -5.84 7.83
C GLU A 80 -14.92 -4.37 7.39
N VAL A 81 -14.04 -3.97 6.47
CA VAL A 81 -13.84 -2.54 6.16
C VAL A 81 -14.05 -2.25 4.69
N ILE A 82 -13.30 -2.90 3.79
CA ILE A 82 -13.25 -2.46 2.38
C ILE A 82 -14.59 -2.74 1.69
N VAL A 83 -15.09 -3.99 1.74
CA VAL A 83 -16.33 -4.38 1.05
C VAL A 83 -17.53 -3.56 1.55
N PRO A 84 -17.79 -3.46 2.88
CA PRO A 84 -18.93 -2.67 3.38
C PRO A 84 -18.84 -1.18 3.00
N ALA A 85 -17.63 -0.59 3.00
CA ALA A 85 -17.45 0.80 2.62
C ALA A 85 -17.77 1.03 1.13
N LEU A 86 -17.29 0.13 0.26
CA LEU A 86 -17.55 0.19 -1.19
C LEU A 86 -19.03 -0.02 -1.51
N GLU A 87 -19.69 -0.98 -0.86
CA GLU A 87 -21.13 -1.21 -0.99
C GLU A 87 -21.95 -0.01 -0.49
N GLY A 88 -21.45 0.66 0.56
CA GLY A 88 -22.02 1.92 1.07
C GLY A 88 -21.76 3.14 0.16
N GLY A 89 -21.14 2.96 -1.01
CA GLY A 89 -20.83 4.04 -1.97
C GLY A 89 -19.73 4.99 -1.49
N MET A 90 -18.87 4.56 -0.55
CA MET A 90 -17.75 5.37 -0.05
C MET A 90 -16.49 5.16 -0.90
N ALA A 91 -15.67 6.20 -1.04
CA ALA A 91 -14.31 6.04 -1.54
C ALA A 91 -13.43 5.40 -0.46
N VAL A 92 -12.73 4.31 -0.80
CA VAL A 92 -11.77 3.66 0.08
C VAL A 92 -10.37 4.02 -0.38
N LEU A 93 -9.59 4.66 0.49
CA LEU A 93 -8.18 4.97 0.30
C LEU A 93 -7.36 4.04 1.20
N CYS A 94 -6.55 3.17 0.62
CA CYS A 94 -5.80 2.16 1.37
C CYS A 94 -4.29 2.33 1.17
N ASP A 95 -3.55 2.50 2.27
CA ASP A 95 -2.08 2.46 2.27
C ASP A 95 -1.65 1.00 2.18
N ARG A 96 -1.22 0.57 0.99
CA ARG A 96 -0.88 -0.79 0.54
C ARG A 96 -2.09 -1.74 0.38
N PHE A 97 -1.93 -2.67 -0.56
CA PHE A 97 -2.85 -3.79 -0.82
C PHE A 97 -2.09 -4.95 -1.51
N SER A 98 -2.73 -5.69 -2.43
CA SER A 98 -2.15 -6.87 -3.10
C SER A 98 -0.85 -6.59 -3.85
N ASP A 99 -0.70 -5.41 -4.46
CA ASP A 99 0.52 -5.03 -5.19
C ASP A 99 1.75 -4.99 -4.26
N ALA A 100 1.57 -4.61 -2.99
CA ALA A 100 2.64 -4.69 -1.98
C ALA A 100 3.12 -6.13 -1.75
N THR A 101 2.21 -7.09 -1.71
CA THR A 101 2.57 -8.50 -1.53
C THR A 101 3.40 -9.02 -2.70
N LEU A 102 3.03 -8.68 -3.93
CA LEU A 102 3.83 -9.03 -5.11
C LEU A 102 5.22 -8.39 -5.05
N ALA A 103 5.31 -7.10 -4.70
CA ALA A 103 6.57 -6.39 -4.64
C ALA A 103 7.49 -6.91 -3.52
N TYR A 104 6.96 -7.07 -2.29
CA TYR A 104 7.77 -7.44 -1.12
C TYR A 104 8.04 -8.94 -1.04
N GLN A 105 7.00 -9.78 -1.06
CA GLN A 105 7.16 -11.22 -0.90
C GLN A 105 7.58 -11.88 -2.23
N GLY A 106 7.10 -11.39 -3.36
CA GLY A 106 7.50 -11.88 -4.68
C GLY A 106 8.90 -11.39 -5.06
N TYR A 107 9.03 -10.13 -5.45
CA TYR A 107 10.31 -9.59 -5.93
C TYR A 107 11.35 -9.41 -4.82
N GLY A 108 10.96 -8.96 -3.64
CA GLY A 108 11.85 -8.73 -2.50
C GLY A 108 12.38 -10.03 -1.90
N ARG A 109 11.50 -10.94 -1.46
CA ARG A 109 11.82 -12.24 -0.84
C ARG A 109 12.11 -13.35 -1.86
N GLY A 110 11.75 -13.18 -3.14
CA GLY A 110 11.94 -14.19 -4.19
C GLY A 110 10.95 -15.35 -4.14
N LEU A 111 9.78 -15.18 -3.54
CA LEU A 111 8.73 -16.19 -3.58
C LEU A 111 8.09 -16.26 -4.98
N ASP A 112 7.56 -17.45 -5.30
CA ASP A 112 6.90 -17.71 -6.57
C ASP A 112 5.68 -16.78 -6.78
N ILE A 113 5.72 -16.02 -7.85
CA ILE A 113 4.68 -15.04 -8.22
C ILE A 113 3.33 -15.70 -8.49
N GLU A 114 3.32 -16.88 -9.12
CA GLU A 114 2.08 -17.62 -9.39
C GLU A 114 1.43 -18.13 -8.09
N MET A 115 2.23 -18.57 -7.13
CA MET A 115 1.73 -18.92 -5.80
C MET A 115 1.10 -17.71 -5.10
N ILE A 116 1.73 -16.53 -5.20
CA ILE A 116 1.18 -15.28 -4.62
C ILE A 116 -0.13 -14.91 -5.31
N HIS A 117 -0.20 -14.99 -6.64
CA HIS A 117 -1.45 -14.75 -7.37
C HIS A 117 -2.56 -15.74 -7.01
N ALA A 118 -2.23 -17.02 -6.83
CA ALA A 118 -3.22 -18.01 -6.41
C ALA A 118 -3.78 -17.71 -5.02
N LEU A 119 -2.92 -17.35 -4.07
CA LEU A 119 -3.32 -16.95 -2.72
C LEU A 119 -4.12 -15.64 -2.72
N ASP A 120 -3.71 -14.65 -3.51
CA ASP A 120 -4.44 -13.39 -3.65
C ASP A 120 -5.85 -13.61 -4.19
N ARG A 121 -6.01 -14.42 -5.25
CA ARG A 121 -7.33 -14.78 -5.79
C ARG A 121 -8.23 -15.45 -4.74
N LEU A 122 -7.67 -16.35 -3.91
CA LEU A 122 -8.40 -16.99 -2.83
C LEU A 122 -8.92 -15.98 -1.81
N VAL A 123 -8.08 -15.03 -1.42
CA VAL A 123 -8.35 -14.04 -0.35
C VAL A 123 -9.25 -12.91 -0.83
N THR A 124 -8.97 -12.37 -2.03
CA THR A 124 -9.68 -11.20 -2.55
C THR A 124 -10.96 -11.54 -3.29
N THR A 125 -11.15 -12.83 -3.65
CA THR A 125 -12.24 -13.27 -4.55
C THR A 125 -12.33 -12.46 -5.83
N GLY A 126 -11.14 -12.03 -6.33
CA GLY A 126 -10.99 -11.22 -7.54
C GLY A 126 -11.21 -9.74 -7.36
N MET A 127 -11.38 -9.23 -6.13
CA MET A 127 -11.44 -7.79 -5.87
C MET A 127 -10.09 -7.16 -6.17
N ARG A 128 -10.12 -6.08 -6.96
CA ARG A 128 -8.95 -5.28 -7.33
C ARG A 128 -9.23 -3.80 -7.12
N PRO A 129 -8.19 -3.00 -6.85
CA PRO A 129 -8.33 -1.54 -6.83
C PRO A 129 -8.77 -1.02 -8.20
N ASP A 130 -9.64 0.01 -8.18
CA ASP A 130 -9.97 0.77 -9.38
C ASP A 130 -8.76 1.59 -9.88
N LEU A 131 -7.90 2.00 -8.94
CA LEU A 131 -6.66 2.75 -9.20
C LEU A 131 -5.62 2.42 -8.13
N THR A 132 -4.39 2.20 -8.56
CA THR A 132 -3.20 2.20 -7.69
C THR A 132 -2.32 3.41 -8.03
N ILE A 133 -1.97 4.21 -7.02
CA ILE A 133 -0.98 5.28 -7.15
C ILE A 133 0.33 4.75 -6.60
N LEU A 134 1.29 4.53 -7.49
CA LEU A 134 2.62 4.07 -7.16
C LEU A 134 3.57 5.26 -7.02
N PHE A 135 4.06 5.51 -5.81
CA PHE A 135 5.04 6.55 -5.51
C PHE A 135 6.45 5.98 -5.69
N ASP A 136 7.09 6.41 -6.79
CA ASP A 136 8.46 6.00 -7.08
C ASP A 136 9.47 7.00 -6.51
N ILE A 137 10.44 6.46 -5.79
CA ILE A 137 11.60 7.20 -5.25
C ILE A 137 12.80 6.27 -5.24
N ASP A 138 14.00 6.84 -5.33
CA ASP A 138 15.23 6.09 -5.11
C ASP A 138 15.24 5.39 -3.75
N ALA A 139 15.73 4.14 -3.69
CA ALA A 139 15.64 3.32 -2.49
C ALA A 139 16.43 3.92 -1.32
N ALA A 140 17.62 4.46 -1.56
CA ALA A 140 18.44 5.07 -0.51
C ALA A 140 17.78 6.36 0.02
N ALA A 141 17.21 7.19 -0.89
CA ALA A 141 16.48 8.38 -0.50
C ALA A 141 15.21 8.06 0.30
N GLY A 142 14.48 7.01 -0.09
CA GLY A 142 13.30 6.54 0.62
C GLY A 142 13.63 6.07 2.05
N LEU A 143 14.64 5.21 2.20
CA LEU A 143 15.10 4.72 3.50
C LEU A 143 15.57 5.85 4.42
N ALA A 144 16.34 6.80 3.90
CA ALA A 144 16.78 7.96 4.70
C ALA A 144 15.58 8.75 5.27
N ARG A 145 14.53 8.97 4.44
CA ARG A 145 13.28 9.62 4.89
C ARG A 145 12.51 8.76 5.91
N ALA A 146 12.51 7.43 5.75
CA ALA A 146 11.82 6.51 6.64
C ALA A 146 12.48 6.48 8.03
N HIS A 147 13.81 6.36 8.10
CA HIS A 147 14.56 6.38 9.35
C HIS A 147 14.36 7.70 10.12
N GLY A 148 14.49 8.87 9.44
CA GLY A 148 14.24 10.16 10.07
C GLY A 148 12.83 10.24 10.68
N ARG A 149 11.80 9.83 9.94
CA ARG A 149 10.42 9.82 10.43
C ARG A 149 10.23 8.89 11.65
N ASN A 150 10.84 7.69 11.64
CA ASN A 150 10.68 6.72 12.71
C ASN A 150 11.29 7.23 14.00
N THR A 151 12.48 7.83 13.95
CA THR A 151 13.11 8.50 15.08
C THR A 151 12.22 9.61 15.65
N ASP A 152 11.68 10.50 14.79
CA ASP A 152 10.83 11.62 15.21
C ASP A 152 9.51 11.20 15.86
N ARG A 153 8.99 10.00 15.52
CA ARG A 153 7.66 9.51 15.93
C ARG A 153 7.68 8.34 16.89
N GLY A 154 8.85 7.80 17.24
CA GLY A 154 8.98 6.61 18.09
C GLY A 154 8.38 5.35 17.46
N LEU A 155 8.55 5.18 16.14
CA LEU A 155 8.00 4.05 15.37
C LEU A 155 9.03 2.94 15.13
N GLU A 156 10.12 2.89 15.89
CA GLU A 156 11.17 1.87 15.78
C GLU A 156 10.63 0.45 15.99
N ALA A 157 9.55 0.30 16.76
CA ALA A 157 8.88 -1.00 16.98
C ALA A 157 8.20 -1.59 15.71
N GLU A 158 8.07 -0.83 14.64
CA GLU A 158 7.49 -1.28 13.36
C GLU A 158 8.51 -1.20 12.20
N ALA A 159 9.82 -1.17 12.52
CA ALA A 159 10.88 -0.90 11.55
C ALA A 159 11.50 -2.16 10.91
N ARG A 160 10.83 -3.34 10.95
CA ARG A 160 11.42 -4.60 10.46
C ARG A 160 11.86 -4.54 9.00
N PHE A 161 11.08 -3.90 8.15
CA PHE A 161 11.43 -3.75 6.72
C PHE A 161 12.48 -2.68 6.49
N GLU A 162 12.46 -1.57 7.24
CA GLU A 162 13.48 -0.53 7.14
C GLU A 162 14.88 -1.04 7.53
N ASN A 163 14.96 -2.14 8.27
CA ASN A 163 16.22 -2.80 8.67
C ASN A 163 16.76 -3.79 7.61
N GLU A 164 16.01 -4.03 6.52
CA GLU A 164 16.50 -4.84 5.40
C GLU A 164 17.61 -4.12 4.62
N GLU A 165 18.46 -4.89 3.97
CA GLU A 165 19.52 -4.35 3.13
C GLU A 165 18.97 -3.52 1.97
N ILE A 166 19.72 -2.51 1.53
CA ILE A 166 19.34 -1.63 0.42
C ILE A 166 18.96 -2.43 -0.84
N ALA A 167 19.68 -3.52 -1.14
CA ALA A 167 19.41 -4.38 -2.28
C ALA A 167 18.00 -5.03 -2.24
N PHE A 168 17.45 -5.28 -1.04
CA PHE A 168 16.08 -5.73 -0.89
C PHE A 168 15.09 -4.65 -1.36
N HIS A 169 15.28 -3.40 -0.92
CA HIS A 169 14.42 -2.28 -1.29
C HIS A 169 14.51 -1.94 -2.79
N GLU A 170 15.69 -2.11 -3.38
CA GLU A 170 15.86 -1.98 -4.83
C GLU A 170 15.06 -3.04 -5.60
N ARG A 171 15.09 -4.32 -5.15
CA ARG A 171 14.26 -5.38 -5.75
C ARG A 171 12.77 -5.08 -5.60
N VAL A 172 12.33 -4.63 -4.44
CA VAL A 172 10.94 -4.24 -4.18
C VAL A 172 10.52 -3.10 -5.11
N ARG A 173 11.34 -2.04 -5.23
CA ARG A 173 11.10 -0.92 -6.15
C ARG A 173 10.98 -1.40 -7.59
N GLN A 174 11.91 -2.24 -8.06
CA GLN A 174 11.86 -2.81 -9.42
C GLN A 174 10.63 -3.69 -9.62
N GLY A 175 10.20 -4.43 -8.60
CA GLY A 175 8.95 -5.17 -8.59
C GLY A 175 7.75 -4.26 -8.85
N TYR A 176 7.61 -3.19 -8.08
CA TYR A 176 6.55 -2.20 -8.27
C TYR A 176 6.57 -1.57 -9.66
N LEU A 177 7.73 -1.16 -10.17
CA LEU A 177 7.85 -0.59 -11.50
C LEU A 177 7.48 -1.59 -12.60
N THR A 178 7.76 -2.88 -12.37
CA THR A 178 7.35 -3.95 -13.29
C THR A 178 5.83 -4.10 -13.30
N LEU A 179 5.18 -4.12 -12.14
CA LEU A 179 3.72 -4.12 -12.04
C LEU A 179 3.09 -2.90 -12.73
N GLY A 180 3.69 -1.71 -12.54
CA GLY A 180 3.23 -0.49 -13.22
C GLY A 180 3.29 -0.57 -14.75
N ARG A 181 4.33 -1.24 -15.29
CA ARG A 181 4.45 -1.48 -16.75
C ARG A 181 3.46 -2.52 -17.26
N GLN A 182 3.14 -3.52 -16.45
CA GLN A 182 2.20 -4.59 -16.81
C GLN A 182 0.74 -4.12 -16.78
N GLU A 183 0.41 -3.19 -15.88
CA GLU A 183 -0.96 -2.70 -15.68
C GLU A 183 -1.04 -1.16 -15.71
N PRO A 184 -0.62 -0.50 -16.82
CA PRO A 184 -0.53 0.96 -16.89
C PRO A 184 -1.89 1.67 -16.80
N ASP A 185 -2.99 0.97 -17.06
CA ASP A 185 -4.34 1.52 -16.94
C ASP A 185 -4.76 1.63 -15.47
N ARG A 186 -4.37 0.67 -14.63
CA ARG A 186 -4.71 0.63 -13.21
C ARG A 186 -3.65 1.28 -12.33
N ILE A 187 -2.36 1.09 -12.62
CA ILE A 187 -1.24 1.55 -11.79
C ILE A 187 -0.63 2.80 -12.43
N LYS A 188 -0.75 3.93 -11.74
CA LYS A 188 -0.19 5.21 -12.17
C LYS A 188 1.05 5.53 -11.35
N VAL A 189 2.20 5.56 -12.03
CA VAL A 189 3.49 5.86 -11.40
C VAL A 189 3.65 7.38 -11.24
N VAL A 190 3.94 7.82 -10.04
CA VAL A 190 4.17 9.22 -9.67
C VAL A 190 5.57 9.35 -9.08
N ASP A 191 6.39 10.21 -9.67
CA ASP A 191 7.67 10.60 -9.08
C ASP A 191 7.43 11.28 -7.73
N ALA A 192 7.96 10.69 -6.66
CA ALA A 192 7.80 11.13 -5.27
C ALA A 192 9.00 11.97 -4.76
N SER A 193 9.92 12.34 -5.65
CA SER A 193 11.08 13.17 -5.30
C SER A 193 10.75 14.65 -5.07
N PRO A 194 9.78 15.28 -5.80
CA PRO A 194 9.42 16.68 -5.63
C PRO A 194 8.75 17.00 -4.28
N SER A 195 8.34 18.26 -4.11
CA SER A 195 7.62 18.71 -2.91
C SER A 195 6.30 17.94 -2.71
N PRO A 196 5.83 17.75 -1.47
CA PRO A 196 4.54 17.10 -1.22
C PRO A 196 3.36 17.75 -1.96
N GLU A 197 3.41 19.07 -2.16
CA GLU A 197 2.40 19.85 -2.87
C GLU A 197 2.40 19.54 -4.36
N ASP A 198 3.59 19.41 -4.98
CA ASP A 198 3.74 19.07 -6.40
C ASP A 198 3.28 17.64 -6.68
N VAL A 199 3.66 16.71 -5.81
CA VAL A 199 3.20 15.32 -5.87
C VAL A 199 1.68 15.27 -5.73
N GLN A 200 1.10 16.01 -4.78
CA GLN A 200 -0.35 16.05 -4.57
C GLN A 200 -1.11 16.62 -5.78
N ARG A 201 -0.56 17.60 -6.49
CA ARG A 201 -1.18 18.09 -7.73
C ARG A 201 -1.31 16.97 -8.77
N LYS A 202 -0.25 16.17 -8.97
CA LYS A 202 -0.27 15.01 -9.88
C LYS A 202 -1.29 13.96 -9.43
N VAL A 203 -1.31 13.64 -8.13
CA VAL A 203 -2.27 12.68 -7.55
C VAL A 203 -3.72 13.12 -7.81
N ARG A 204 -4.05 14.40 -7.59
CA ARG A 204 -5.41 14.93 -7.87
C ARG A 204 -5.77 14.82 -9.35
N MET A 205 -4.89 15.20 -10.25
CA MET A 205 -5.12 15.08 -11.70
C MET A 205 -5.44 13.65 -12.10
N ILE A 206 -4.69 12.66 -11.58
CA ILE A 206 -4.93 11.24 -11.86
C ILE A 206 -6.29 10.79 -11.33
N VAL A 207 -6.61 11.18 -10.10
CA VAL A 207 -7.86 10.78 -9.43
C VAL A 207 -9.08 11.45 -10.07
N ASP A 208 -8.98 12.69 -10.53
CA ASP A 208 -10.06 13.39 -11.22
C ASP A 208 -10.43 12.74 -12.57
N MET A 209 -9.48 12.07 -13.24
CA MET A 209 -9.73 11.28 -14.46
C MET A 209 -10.61 10.05 -14.20
N LEU A 210 -10.70 9.54 -12.98
CA LEU A 210 -11.57 8.41 -12.64
C LEU A 210 -13.06 8.76 -12.57
N GLN A 211 -13.44 10.04 -12.76
CA GLN A 211 -14.83 10.52 -12.64
C GLN A 211 -15.49 10.04 -11.32
N ILE A 212 -14.79 10.18 -10.21
CA ILE A 212 -15.28 9.81 -8.89
C ILE A 212 -16.35 10.82 -8.49
N GLY A 213 -17.62 10.40 -8.40
CA GLY A 213 -18.70 11.22 -7.82
C GLY A 213 -19.49 12.09 -8.80
N THR A 214 -19.59 11.73 -10.08
CA THR A 214 -20.64 12.23 -11.00
C THR A 214 -21.88 11.35 -10.96
#